data_32a82661dfa9831f8e474f1f25baab51
#
_entry.id   32a82661dfa9831f8e474f1f25baab51
#
_cell.length_a   1.000
_cell.length_b   1.000
_cell.length_c   1.000
_cell.angle_alpha   90.00
_cell.angle_beta   90.00
_cell.angle_gamma   90.00
#
_symmetry.space_group_name_H-M   'P 1'
#
loop_
_entity.id
_entity.type
_entity.pdbx_description
1 polymer ?
#
loop_
_entity_poly.entity_id
_entity_poly.type
_entity_poly.pdbx_seq_one_letter_code
_entity_poly.pdbx_strand_id
1 'polypeptide(L)'
;MINREKLLQLEQRMNEQVLGQEELVRMLIIALLCDGHVLLEGLPGLAKTRAVRELARHVEGDYRRIQFTPDLLPSDITGSEIYQQNASREEDQFRFRPGPVFGNIILADEINRASARVQSALLEAMEERHVTVAGNSWPLPGVFMVLATQNPVDQEGTWPLPEAQLDRFLMKVLVHYPSKENEQKVMQLVRREQQQKYQQLTNVTPAAPEQPDALILSQQEIAECWQAISAVHVSSTVENYIVNLVDLSRHPQSVSDTLAGYLTFGISPRGTLALERCGRAQAWLEGRDAALPEDIKKIAPAVLRHRLMLSYQASADNCTPDDAVRMLLDAVVA
;
A
#
# COMPACT_ATOMS: atom_id res chain seq x y z
N MET A 1 -1.53 23.80 -6.77
CA MET A 1 -2.21 24.17 -5.50
C MET A 1 -3.56 23.46 -5.38
N ILE A 2 -4.43 23.49 -6.37
CA ILE A 2 -5.79 22.90 -6.33
C ILE A 2 -5.77 21.41 -6.00
N ASN A 3 -4.88 20.63 -6.61
CA ASN A 3 -4.83 19.18 -6.39
C ASN A 3 -4.37 18.79 -4.97
N ARG A 4 -3.50 19.60 -4.33
CA ARG A 4 -3.09 19.34 -2.94
C ARG A 4 -4.23 19.58 -1.95
N GLU A 5 -4.99 20.65 -2.09
CA GLU A 5 -6.16 20.91 -1.25
C GLU A 5 -7.19 19.80 -1.37
N LYS A 6 -7.41 19.30 -2.58
CA LYS A 6 -8.29 18.17 -2.84
C LYS A 6 -7.83 16.91 -2.12
N LEU A 7 -6.52 16.65 -2.07
CA LEU A 7 -5.94 15.52 -1.34
C LEU A 7 -6.04 15.67 0.19
N LEU A 8 -5.86 16.88 0.72
CA LEU A 8 -6.07 17.13 2.15
C LEU A 8 -7.55 16.96 2.55
N GLN A 9 -8.48 17.35 1.68
CA GLN A 9 -9.90 17.09 1.88
C GLN A 9 -10.20 15.57 1.81
N LEU A 10 -9.54 14.84 0.92
CA LEU A 10 -9.64 13.39 0.87
C LEU A 10 -9.15 12.75 2.17
N GLU A 11 -7.98 13.17 2.66
CA GLU A 11 -7.42 12.69 3.93
C GLU A 11 -8.39 12.91 5.09
N GLN A 12 -8.97 14.09 5.17
CA GLN A 12 -9.97 14.41 6.19
C GLN A 12 -11.20 13.51 6.09
N ARG A 13 -11.78 13.35 4.89
CA ARG A 13 -12.95 12.48 4.67
C ARG A 13 -12.66 11.02 5.01
N MET A 14 -11.48 10.52 4.62
CA MET A 14 -11.07 9.16 4.97
C MET A 14 -10.93 9.01 6.49
N ASN A 15 -10.35 9.98 7.19
CA ASN A 15 -10.21 9.94 8.65
C ASN A 15 -11.57 9.94 9.38
N GLU A 16 -12.60 10.57 8.81
CA GLU A 16 -13.97 10.51 9.34
C GLU A 16 -14.60 9.12 9.19
N GLN A 17 -14.16 8.34 8.20
CA GLN A 17 -14.69 6.99 7.91
C GLN A 17 -13.82 5.87 8.51
N VAL A 18 -12.54 6.13 8.74
CA VAL A 18 -11.55 5.15 9.23
C VAL A 18 -10.99 5.62 10.56
N LEU A 19 -11.87 5.70 11.53
CA LEU A 19 -11.59 6.30 12.84
C LEU A 19 -10.43 5.62 13.59
N GLY A 20 -9.50 6.43 14.09
CA GLY A 20 -8.36 5.98 14.89
C GLY A 20 -7.25 5.32 14.07
N GLN A 21 -7.20 5.58 12.76
CA GLN A 21 -6.20 5.06 11.83
C GLN A 21 -5.61 6.19 10.96
N GLU A 22 -5.35 7.34 11.54
CA GLU A 22 -4.89 8.54 10.83
C GLU A 22 -3.55 8.30 10.13
N GLU A 23 -2.65 7.55 10.77
CA GLU A 23 -1.37 7.16 10.18
C GLU A 23 -1.58 6.25 8.95
N LEU A 24 -2.46 5.26 9.05
CA LEU A 24 -2.81 4.40 7.91
C LEU A 24 -3.32 5.23 6.73
N VAL A 25 -4.27 6.13 6.96
CA VAL A 25 -4.84 6.99 5.92
C VAL A 25 -3.75 7.84 5.27
N ARG A 26 -2.89 8.47 6.07
CA ARG A 26 -1.77 9.28 5.58
C ARG A 26 -0.81 8.45 4.71
N MET A 27 -0.43 7.24 5.16
CA MET A 27 0.46 6.36 4.41
C MET A 27 -0.16 5.86 3.11
N LEU A 28 -1.47 5.59 3.07
CA LEU A 28 -2.17 5.22 1.84
C LEU A 28 -2.14 6.35 0.80
N ILE A 29 -2.34 7.59 1.23
CA ILE A 29 -2.27 8.76 0.35
C ILE A 29 -0.85 8.96 -0.17
N ILE A 30 0.18 8.88 0.69
CA ILE A 30 1.58 8.96 0.27
C ILE A 30 1.90 7.88 -0.75
N ALA A 31 1.45 6.64 -0.53
CA ALA A 31 1.69 5.54 -1.44
C ALA A 31 1.03 5.75 -2.82
N LEU A 32 -0.21 6.27 -2.86
CA LEU A 32 -0.88 6.67 -4.10
C LEU A 32 -0.07 7.75 -4.83
N LEU A 33 0.42 8.74 -4.11
CA LEU A 33 1.23 9.85 -4.63
C LEU A 33 2.64 9.44 -5.06
N CYS A 34 3.11 8.30 -4.61
CA CYS A 34 4.39 7.71 -5.02
C CYS A 34 4.25 6.61 -6.07
N ASP A 35 3.05 6.40 -6.65
CA ASP A 35 2.79 5.28 -7.56
C ASP A 35 3.29 3.94 -6.99
N GLY A 36 2.99 3.70 -5.70
CA GLY A 36 3.54 2.58 -4.94
C GLY A 36 2.47 1.63 -4.43
N HIS A 37 2.91 0.42 -4.09
CA HIS A 37 2.07 -0.63 -3.51
C HIS A 37 2.29 -0.73 -2.00
N VAL A 38 1.26 -1.12 -1.25
CA VAL A 38 1.30 -1.14 0.22
C VAL A 38 0.98 -2.53 0.75
N LEU A 39 1.76 -2.97 1.74
CA LEU A 39 1.44 -4.13 2.56
C LEU A 39 0.84 -3.66 3.88
N LEU A 40 -0.37 -4.10 4.18
CA LEU A 40 -1.10 -3.81 5.42
C LEU A 40 -1.03 -5.03 6.34
N GLU A 41 -0.38 -4.88 7.48
CA GLU A 41 -0.31 -5.95 8.46
C GLU A 41 -1.10 -5.58 9.72
N GLY A 42 -1.91 -6.49 10.21
CA GLY A 42 -2.70 -6.31 11.42
C GLY A 42 -3.73 -7.41 11.59
N LEU A 43 -4.30 -7.48 12.76
CA LEU A 43 -5.31 -8.48 13.10
C LEU A 43 -6.58 -8.34 12.24
N PRO A 44 -7.38 -9.38 12.09
CA PRO A 44 -8.66 -9.31 11.39
C PRO A 44 -9.60 -8.31 12.08
N GLY A 45 -10.47 -7.65 11.31
CA GLY A 45 -11.45 -6.70 11.86
C GLY A 45 -10.92 -5.28 12.09
N LEU A 46 -9.64 -4.99 11.85
CA LEU A 46 -9.02 -3.67 12.08
C LEU A 46 -9.15 -2.70 10.89
N ALA A 47 -10.32 -2.55 10.34
CA ALA A 47 -10.63 -1.52 9.31
C ALA A 47 -9.74 -1.51 8.04
N LYS A 48 -8.82 -2.49 7.83
CA LYS A 48 -7.95 -2.57 6.63
C LYS A 48 -8.75 -2.49 5.33
N THR A 49 -9.73 -3.38 5.18
CA THR A 49 -10.61 -3.43 4.01
C THR A 49 -11.44 -2.14 3.85
N ARG A 50 -11.84 -1.52 4.98
CA ARG A 50 -12.59 -0.26 4.99
C ARG A 50 -11.73 0.88 4.46
N ALA A 51 -10.50 1.03 4.94
CA ALA A 51 -9.58 2.08 4.50
C ALA A 51 -9.29 1.99 3.00
N VAL A 52 -9.04 0.77 2.48
CA VAL A 52 -8.81 0.55 1.05
C VAL A 52 -10.06 0.88 0.22
N ARG A 53 -11.23 0.48 0.70
CA ARG A 53 -12.49 0.77 0.00
C ARG A 53 -12.79 2.26 -0.01
N GLU A 54 -12.52 2.96 1.09
CA GLU A 54 -12.69 4.42 1.14
C GLU A 54 -11.74 5.13 0.19
N LEU A 55 -10.45 4.75 0.14
CA LEU A 55 -9.53 5.28 -0.85
C LEU A 55 -10.05 5.05 -2.28
N ALA A 56 -10.48 3.82 -2.58
CA ALA A 56 -10.97 3.45 -3.90
C ALA A 56 -12.24 4.22 -4.35
N ARG A 57 -13.10 4.63 -3.41
CA ARG A 57 -14.27 5.47 -3.70
C ARG A 57 -13.93 6.87 -4.17
N HIS A 58 -12.73 7.33 -3.84
CA HIS A 58 -12.26 8.68 -4.13
C HIS A 58 -11.24 8.74 -5.27
N VAL A 59 -10.93 7.60 -5.89
CA VAL A 59 -10.03 7.51 -7.05
C VAL A 59 -10.84 7.02 -8.26
N GLU A 60 -10.72 7.74 -9.38
CA GLU A 60 -11.33 7.34 -10.64
C GLU A 60 -10.73 6.04 -11.15
N GLY A 61 -11.59 5.04 -11.37
CA GLY A 61 -11.20 3.76 -11.93
C GLY A 61 -11.88 2.57 -11.24
N ASP A 62 -11.44 1.39 -11.63
CA ASP A 62 -11.98 0.13 -11.15
C ASP A 62 -11.35 -0.32 -9.84
N TYR A 63 -12.19 -0.56 -8.83
CA TYR A 63 -11.80 -1.25 -7.62
C TYR A 63 -12.05 -2.74 -7.76
N ARG A 64 -11.04 -3.55 -7.45
CA ARG A 64 -11.13 -5.02 -7.45
C ARG A 64 -10.64 -5.57 -6.11
N ARG A 65 -11.36 -6.56 -5.57
CA ARG A 65 -10.93 -7.33 -4.40
C ARG A 65 -10.62 -8.75 -4.81
N ILE A 66 -9.45 -9.23 -4.43
CA ILE A 66 -9.01 -10.61 -4.62
C ILE A 66 -8.84 -11.20 -3.22
N GLN A 67 -9.66 -12.18 -2.87
CA GLN A 67 -9.48 -12.95 -1.65
C GLN A 67 -8.51 -14.09 -1.94
N PHE A 68 -7.37 -14.07 -1.28
CA PHE A 68 -6.36 -15.12 -1.45
C PHE A 68 -6.74 -16.35 -0.66
N THR A 69 -6.72 -17.51 -1.31
CA THR A 69 -7.06 -18.83 -0.77
C THR A 69 -6.06 -19.87 -1.29
N PRO A 70 -5.89 -21.02 -0.61
CA PRO A 70 -4.94 -22.05 -1.02
C PRO A 70 -5.19 -22.65 -2.41
N ASP A 71 -6.44 -22.64 -2.86
CA ASP A 71 -6.92 -23.19 -4.14
C ASP A 71 -6.87 -22.19 -5.30
N LEU A 72 -6.54 -20.91 -5.04
CA LEU A 72 -6.45 -19.88 -6.07
C LEU A 72 -5.35 -20.23 -7.10
N LEU A 73 -5.64 -19.97 -8.38
CA LEU A 73 -4.70 -20.15 -9.48
C LEU A 73 -4.16 -18.80 -9.97
N PRO A 74 -2.95 -18.74 -10.56
CA PRO A 74 -2.43 -17.50 -11.16
C PRO A 74 -3.38 -16.91 -12.20
N SER A 75 -4.05 -17.73 -13.02
CA SER A 75 -5.04 -17.31 -14.02
C SER A 75 -6.28 -16.63 -13.43
N ASP A 76 -6.61 -16.90 -12.16
CA ASP A 76 -7.72 -16.24 -11.46
C ASP A 76 -7.38 -14.77 -11.16
N ILE A 77 -6.08 -14.43 -11.10
CA ILE A 77 -5.57 -13.08 -10.90
C ILE A 77 -5.31 -12.39 -12.23
N THR A 78 -4.56 -13.04 -13.12
CA THR A 78 -4.06 -12.46 -14.36
C THR A 78 -5.06 -12.51 -15.51
N GLY A 79 -6.02 -13.44 -15.44
CA GLY A 79 -6.92 -13.74 -16.53
C GLY A 79 -6.41 -14.89 -17.40
N SER A 80 -7.21 -15.26 -18.37
CA SER A 80 -6.95 -16.42 -19.25
C SER A 80 -7.53 -16.18 -20.64
N GLU A 81 -7.02 -16.92 -21.62
CA GLU A 81 -7.68 -17.01 -22.92
C GLU A 81 -8.88 -17.94 -22.85
N ILE A 82 -10.00 -17.51 -23.40
CA ILE A 82 -11.21 -18.29 -23.56
C ILE A 82 -11.46 -18.60 -25.03
N TYR A 83 -11.79 -19.87 -25.31
CA TYR A 83 -12.19 -20.29 -26.63
C TYR A 83 -13.66 -19.93 -26.90
N GLN A 84 -13.90 -19.20 -28.01
CA GLN A 84 -15.24 -18.84 -28.46
C GLN A 84 -15.62 -19.66 -29.70
N GLN A 85 -16.48 -20.65 -29.50
CA GLN A 85 -16.91 -21.59 -30.56
C GLN A 85 -17.66 -20.91 -31.72
N ASN A 86 -18.25 -19.73 -31.53
CA ASN A 86 -19.06 -19.00 -32.49
C ASN A 86 -18.35 -17.79 -33.11
N ALA A 87 -17.02 -17.73 -33.03
CA ALA A 87 -16.26 -16.65 -33.65
C ALA A 87 -16.32 -16.77 -35.20
N SER A 88 -16.61 -15.66 -35.88
CA SER A 88 -16.75 -15.60 -37.34
C SER A 88 -15.43 -15.78 -38.09
N ARG A 89 -14.30 -15.72 -37.40
CA ARG A 89 -12.94 -15.91 -37.90
C ARG A 89 -12.15 -16.80 -36.97
N GLU A 90 -11.24 -17.63 -37.50
CA GLU A 90 -10.37 -18.49 -36.68
C GLU A 90 -9.47 -17.68 -35.74
N GLU A 91 -9.05 -16.48 -36.15
CA GLU A 91 -8.24 -15.56 -35.33
C GLU A 91 -8.97 -15.02 -34.08
N ASP A 92 -10.32 -14.98 -34.11
CA ASP A 92 -11.17 -14.50 -33.02
C ASP A 92 -11.60 -15.63 -32.07
N GLN A 93 -11.18 -16.88 -32.33
CA GLN A 93 -11.60 -18.05 -31.53
C GLN A 93 -11.00 -18.01 -30.10
N PHE A 94 -9.84 -17.38 -29.92
CA PHE A 94 -9.22 -17.19 -28.61
C PHE A 94 -9.29 -15.73 -28.21
N ARG A 95 -10.02 -15.44 -27.15
CA ARG A 95 -10.15 -14.10 -26.62
C ARG A 95 -9.58 -14.02 -25.22
N PHE A 96 -8.70 -13.07 -24.97
CA PHE A 96 -8.22 -12.77 -23.63
C PHE A 96 -9.36 -12.23 -22.77
N ARG A 97 -9.57 -12.87 -21.62
CA ARG A 97 -10.44 -12.37 -20.54
C ARG A 97 -9.55 -11.85 -19.42
N PRO A 98 -9.47 -10.52 -19.21
CA PRO A 98 -8.64 -9.96 -18.17
C PRO A 98 -9.12 -10.39 -16.78
N GLY A 99 -8.17 -10.69 -15.91
CA GLY A 99 -8.41 -10.98 -14.51
C GLY A 99 -8.57 -9.71 -13.67
N PRO A 100 -8.83 -9.86 -12.38
CA PRO A 100 -9.04 -8.74 -11.47
C PRO A 100 -7.81 -7.82 -11.31
N VAL A 101 -6.60 -8.26 -11.67
CA VAL A 101 -5.38 -7.44 -11.64
C VAL A 101 -5.44 -6.24 -12.58
N PHE A 102 -6.34 -6.24 -13.56
CA PHE A 102 -6.53 -5.13 -14.50
C PHE A 102 -7.38 -3.97 -13.92
N GLY A 103 -7.72 -3.99 -12.64
CA GLY A 103 -8.30 -2.83 -11.96
C GLY A 103 -7.25 -1.77 -11.60
N ASN A 104 -7.73 -0.59 -11.21
CA ASN A 104 -6.86 0.51 -10.79
C ASN A 104 -6.42 0.38 -9.31
N ILE A 105 -7.36 0.08 -8.43
CA ILE A 105 -7.11 -0.15 -7.00
C ILE A 105 -7.46 -1.61 -6.68
N ILE A 106 -6.44 -2.36 -6.32
CA ILE A 106 -6.56 -3.80 -6.03
C ILE A 106 -6.39 -4.02 -4.53
N LEU A 107 -7.38 -4.61 -3.90
CA LEU A 107 -7.24 -5.18 -2.55
C LEU A 107 -6.90 -6.66 -2.68
N ALA A 108 -5.64 -7.02 -2.43
CA ALA A 108 -5.17 -8.40 -2.33
C ALA A 108 -5.32 -8.86 -0.87
N ASP A 109 -6.46 -9.44 -0.52
CA ASP A 109 -6.83 -9.73 0.86
C ASP A 109 -6.25 -11.09 1.28
N GLU A 110 -5.51 -11.10 2.41
CA GLU A 110 -4.85 -12.29 2.99
C GLU A 110 -3.83 -12.94 2.03
N ILE A 111 -2.94 -12.15 1.43
CA ILE A 111 -1.98 -12.58 0.39
C ILE A 111 -1.15 -13.80 0.82
N ASN A 112 -0.86 -13.94 2.12
CA ASN A 112 -0.10 -15.06 2.67
C ASN A 112 -0.87 -16.38 2.71
N ARG A 113 -2.16 -16.43 2.36
CA ARG A 113 -2.95 -17.68 2.28
C ARG A 113 -2.84 -18.39 0.94
N ALA A 114 -2.37 -17.73 -0.10
CA ALA A 114 -2.18 -18.38 -1.40
C ALA A 114 -0.76 -18.93 -1.56
N SER A 115 -0.62 -19.90 -2.45
CA SER A 115 0.68 -20.50 -2.78
C SER A 115 1.68 -19.47 -3.31
N ALA A 116 2.97 -19.74 -3.16
CA ALA A 116 4.04 -18.88 -3.66
C ALA A 116 3.93 -18.57 -5.16
N ARG A 117 3.38 -19.48 -5.96
CA ARG A 117 3.16 -19.29 -7.40
C ARG A 117 2.13 -18.20 -7.66
N VAL A 118 1.06 -18.15 -6.91
CA VAL A 118 -0.01 -17.15 -7.02
C VAL A 118 0.48 -15.79 -6.53
N GLN A 119 1.20 -15.77 -5.39
CA GLN A 119 1.84 -14.55 -4.89
C GLN A 119 2.79 -13.96 -5.94
N SER A 120 3.64 -14.81 -6.56
CA SER A 120 4.59 -14.37 -7.58
C SER A 120 3.91 -13.75 -8.80
N ALA A 121 2.76 -14.29 -9.24
CA ALA A 121 2.02 -13.73 -10.37
C ALA A 121 1.53 -12.30 -10.11
N LEU A 122 1.01 -12.03 -8.89
CA LEU A 122 0.62 -10.66 -8.51
C LEU A 122 1.84 -9.74 -8.40
N LEU A 123 2.92 -10.19 -7.76
CA LEU A 123 4.12 -9.40 -7.54
C LEU A 123 4.90 -9.11 -8.84
N GLU A 124 4.83 -10.00 -9.82
CA GLU A 124 5.34 -9.76 -11.18
C GLU A 124 4.52 -8.67 -11.87
N ALA A 125 3.19 -8.76 -11.83
CA ALA A 125 2.32 -7.73 -12.40
C ALA A 125 2.54 -6.35 -11.75
N MET A 126 2.83 -6.30 -10.43
CA MET A 126 3.15 -5.05 -9.72
C MET A 126 4.47 -4.42 -10.22
N GLU A 127 5.47 -5.22 -10.52
CA GLU A 127 6.78 -4.72 -10.95
C GLU A 127 6.81 -4.38 -12.43
N GLU A 128 6.32 -5.27 -13.28
CA GLU A 128 6.41 -5.17 -14.73
C GLU A 128 5.35 -4.25 -15.35
N ARG A 129 4.28 -3.94 -14.63
CA ARG A 129 3.14 -3.14 -15.11
C ARG A 129 2.45 -3.74 -16.36
N HIS A 130 2.66 -4.99 -16.60
CA HIS A 130 1.96 -5.77 -17.63
C HIS A 130 1.82 -7.22 -17.19
N VAL A 131 0.95 -7.95 -17.88
CA VAL A 131 0.74 -9.38 -17.68
C VAL A 131 0.95 -10.09 -18.99
N THR A 132 1.71 -11.18 -19.02
CA THR A 132 1.91 -12.03 -20.20
C THR A 132 1.04 -13.26 -20.11
N VAL A 133 0.12 -13.42 -21.08
CA VAL A 133 -0.76 -14.61 -21.20
C VAL A 133 -0.67 -15.13 -22.62
N ALA A 134 -0.43 -16.43 -22.78
CA ALA A 134 -0.31 -17.11 -24.07
C ALA A 134 0.65 -16.40 -25.08
N GLY A 135 1.75 -15.85 -24.56
CA GLY A 135 2.76 -15.15 -25.38
C GLY A 135 2.43 -13.69 -25.70
N ASN A 136 1.25 -13.19 -25.36
CA ASN A 136 0.85 -11.80 -25.54
C ASN A 136 1.01 -11.01 -24.25
N SER A 137 1.54 -9.78 -24.35
CA SER A 137 1.72 -8.86 -23.23
C SER A 137 0.58 -7.85 -23.18
N TRP A 138 -0.05 -7.75 -22.00
CA TRP A 138 -1.21 -6.90 -21.76
C TRP A 138 -0.85 -5.85 -20.71
N PRO A 139 -0.83 -4.55 -21.04
CA PRO A 139 -0.48 -3.49 -20.11
C PRO A 139 -1.56 -3.32 -19.03
N LEU A 140 -1.13 -3.01 -17.83
CA LEU A 140 -2.00 -2.63 -16.71
C LEU A 140 -2.37 -1.13 -16.79
N PRO A 141 -3.41 -0.69 -16.04
CA PRO A 141 -3.80 0.72 -16.00
C PRO A 141 -2.67 1.66 -15.58
N GLY A 142 -2.71 2.92 -16.05
CA GLY A 142 -1.70 3.93 -15.70
C GLY A 142 -1.66 4.23 -14.20
N VAL A 143 -2.82 4.42 -13.57
CA VAL A 143 -2.95 4.41 -12.09
C VAL A 143 -3.26 2.98 -11.68
N PHE A 144 -2.28 2.33 -11.05
CA PHE A 144 -2.40 0.93 -10.61
C PHE A 144 -1.76 0.77 -9.23
N MET A 145 -2.57 0.52 -8.22
CA MET A 145 -2.13 0.38 -6.85
C MET A 145 -2.65 -0.92 -6.23
N VAL A 146 -1.74 -1.73 -5.72
CA VAL A 146 -2.06 -2.94 -4.97
C VAL A 146 -1.89 -2.66 -3.48
N LEU A 147 -2.95 -2.95 -2.73
CA LEU A 147 -2.96 -2.94 -1.28
C LEU A 147 -3.16 -4.39 -0.81
N ALA A 148 -2.06 -5.01 -0.41
CA ALA A 148 -2.09 -6.38 0.08
C ALA A 148 -2.30 -6.39 1.60
N THR A 149 -3.12 -7.31 2.10
CA THR A 149 -3.28 -7.51 3.55
C THR A 149 -2.62 -8.81 3.99
N GLN A 150 -2.07 -8.79 5.20
CA GLN A 150 -1.49 -9.94 5.87
C GLN A 150 -1.97 -10.01 7.30
N ASN A 151 -2.28 -11.22 7.78
CA ASN A 151 -2.59 -11.44 9.19
C ASN A 151 -1.36 -12.09 9.86
N PRO A 152 -0.75 -11.46 10.87
CA PRO A 152 0.45 -11.98 11.52
C PRO A 152 0.18 -13.20 12.41
N VAL A 153 -1.07 -13.45 12.80
CA VAL A 153 -1.43 -14.54 13.73
C VAL A 153 -1.70 -15.87 13.01
N ASP A 154 -2.08 -15.81 11.75
CA ASP A 154 -2.37 -17.02 10.96
C ASP A 154 -1.05 -17.73 10.59
N GLN A 155 -0.66 -18.73 11.34
CA GLN A 155 0.53 -19.56 11.06
C GLN A 155 0.19 -20.83 10.28
N GLU A 156 -0.96 -21.46 10.55
CA GLU A 156 -1.39 -22.67 9.85
C GLU A 156 -1.97 -22.34 8.47
N GLY A 157 -1.49 -23.04 7.43
CA GLY A 157 -1.99 -22.89 6.06
C GLY A 157 -1.59 -21.56 5.40
N THR A 158 -0.50 -20.94 5.86
CA THR A 158 0.03 -19.70 5.26
C THR A 158 1.42 -19.91 4.66
N TRP A 159 1.70 -19.13 3.61
CA TRP A 159 3.01 -19.06 2.95
C TRP A 159 3.55 -17.63 3.15
N PRO A 160 4.54 -17.44 4.03
CA PRO A 160 5.13 -16.12 4.23
C PRO A 160 5.75 -15.61 2.93
N LEU A 161 5.62 -14.31 2.69
CA LEU A 161 6.29 -13.66 1.57
C LEU A 161 7.80 -13.63 1.82
N PRO A 162 8.63 -14.12 0.88
CA PRO A 162 10.08 -13.96 0.95
C PRO A 162 10.48 -12.47 0.96
N GLU A 163 11.64 -12.17 1.53
CA GLU A 163 12.14 -10.80 1.69
C GLU A 163 12.26 -10.05 0.35
N ALA A 164 12.74 -10.74 -0.70
CA ALA A 164 12.83 -10.19 -2.04
C ALA A 164 11.48 -9.79 -2.64
N GLN A 165 10.41 -10.44 -2.19
CA GLN A 165 9.03 -10.12 -2.57
C GLN A 165 8.46 -8.98 -1.71
N LEU A 166 8.79 -8.95 -0.42
CA LEU A 166 8.42 -7.85 0.47
C LEU A 166 9.01 -6.52 0.01
N ASP A 167 10.24 -6.52 -0.51
CA ASP A 167 10.94 -5.32 -1.00
C ASP A 167 10.26 -4.67 -2.23
N ARG A 168 9.33 -5.35 -2.89
CA ARG A 168 8.50 -4.78 -3.99
C ARG A 168 7.40 -3.85 -3.49
N PHE A 169 6.99 -3.97 -2.23
CA PHE A 169 6.07 -3.01 -1.62
C PHE A 169 6.81 -1.73 -1.26
N LEU A 170 6.22 -0.58 -1.60
CA LEU A 170 6.77 0.72 -1.25
C LEU A 170 6.90 0.88 0.26
N MET A 171 5.86 0.47 0.98
CA MET A 171 5.79 0.53 2.42
C MET A 171 4.97 -0.60 3.02
N LYS A 172 5.25 -0.91 4.28
CA LYS A 172 4.47 -1.81 5.14
C LYS A 172 3.89 -1.00 6.29
N VAL A 173 2.57 -0.97 6.39
CA VAL A 173 1.85 -0.24 7.43
C VAL A 173 1.26 -1.22 8.44
N LEU A 174 1.57 -1.00 9.71
CA LEU A 174 0.99 -1.76 10.81
C LEU A 174 -0.35 -1.14 11.21
N VAL A 175 -1.38 -1.97 11.28
CA VAL A 175 -2.72 -1.55 11.67
C VAL A 175 -2.98 -2.03 13.09
N HIS A 176 -3.08 -1.08 14.01
CA HIS A 176 -3.27 -1.33 15.44
C HIS A 176 -4.74 -1.27 15.84
N TYR A 177 -5.04 -1.75 17.05
CA TYR A 177 -6.35 -1.54 17.65
C TYR A 177 -6.61 -0.04 17.82
N PRO A 178 -7.83 0.44 17.56
CA PRO A 178 -8.20 1.80 17.91
C PRO A 178 -8.17 2.01 19.41
N SER A 179 -8.01 3.25 19.83
CA SER A 179 -8.17 3.59 21.25
C SER A 179 -9.59 3.32 21.73
N LYS A 180 -9.79 3.19 23.04
CA LYS A 180 -11.12 2.97 23.63
C LYS A 180 -12.14 4.04 23.19
N GLU A 181 -11.71 5.28 23.08
CA GLU A 181 -12.55 6.40 22.63
C GLU A 181 -12.93 6.24 21.15
N ASN A 182 -11.99 5.79 20.33
CA ASN A 182 -12.22 5.55 18.90
C ASN A 182 -13.09 4.31 18.67
N GLU A 183 -12.96 3.24 19.49
CA GLU A 183 -13.89 2.10 19.40
C GLU A 183 -15.34 2.51 19.65
N GLN A 184 -15.59 3.40 20.60
CA GLN A 184 -16.93 3.93 20.86
C GLN A 184 -17.47 4.70 19.65
N LYS A 185 -16.64 5.52 18.99
CA LYS A 185 -17.00 6.24 17.77
C LYS A 185 -17.26 5.29 16.61
N VAL A 186 -16.46 4.22 16.47
CA VAL A 186 -16.66 3.17 15.45
C VAL A 186 -18.04 2.51 15.63
N MET A 187 -18.40 2.13 16.85
CA MET A 187 -19.74 1.58 17.12
C MET A 187 -20.87 2.53 16.73
N GLN A 188 -20.71 3.82 17.03
CA GLN A 188 -21.71 4.85 16.66
C GLN A 188 -21.81 5.01 15.15
N LEU A 189 -20.68 5.02 14.44
CA LEU A 189 -20.60 5.12 12.99
C LEU A 189 -21.32 3.94 12.33
N VAL A 190 -20.96 2.70 12.70
CA VAL A 190 -21.60 1.49 12.15
C VAL A 190 -23.11 1.45 12.42
N ARG A 191 -23.53 1.88 13.61
CA ARG A 191 -24.97 1.97 13.94
C ARG A 191 -25.71 2.96 13.05
N ARG A 192 -25.12 4.12 12.75
CA ARG A 192 -25.71 5.11 11.82
C ARG A 192 -25.81 4.54 10.40
N GLU A 193 -24.77 3.89 9.91
CA GLU A 193 -24.77 3.24 8.58
C GLU A 193 -25.85 2.16 8.47
N GLN A 194 -26.04 1.35 9.52
CA GLN A 194 -27.11 0.35 9.56
C GLN A 194 -28.50 1.00 9.54
N GLN A 195 -28.70 2.07 10.30
CA GLN A 195 -29.96 2.80 10.31
C GLN A 195 -30.28 3.41 8.93
N GLN A 196 -29.29 4.03 8.28
CA GLN A 196 -29.45 4.57 6.93
C GLN A 196 -29.80 3.46 5.93
N LYS A 197 -29.09 2.33 5.97
CA LYS A 197 -29.40 1.17 5.12
C LYS A 197 -30.84 0.67 5.32
N TYR A 198 -31.32 0.57 6.56
CA TYR A 198 -32.69 0.13 6.84
C TYR A 198 -33.71 1.14 6.37
N GLN A 199 -33.44 2.44 6.52
CA GLN A 199 -34.34 3.50 5.99
C GLN A 199 -34.43 3.46 4.46
N GLN A 200 -33.32 3.22 3.76
CA GLN A 200 -33.33 3.06 2.30
C GLN A 200 -34.12 1.83 1.85
N LEU A 201 -34.08 0.74 2.60
CA LEU A 201 -34.83 -0.48 2.29
C LEU A 201 -36.35 -0.36 2.58
N THR A 202 -36.72 0.49 3.54
CA THR A 202 -38.14 0.69 3.95
C THR A 202 -38.84 1.82 3.20
N ASN A 203 -38.06 2.79 2.68
CA ASN A 203 -38.63 3.86 1.84
C ASN A 203 -38.78 3.36 0.40
N VAL A 204 -40.03 3.13 0.00
CA VAL A 204 -40.44 2.69 -1.36
C VAL A 204 -40.23 3.78 -2.43
N THR A 205 -39.84 4.97 -2.03
CA THR A 205 -39.46 6.04 -2.96
C THR A 205 -38.06 5.74 -3.52
N PRO A 206 -37.90 5.72 -4.88
CA PRO A 206 -36.58 5.58 -5.45
C PRO A 206 -35.66 6.62 -4.79
N ALA A 207 -34.61 6.18 -4.11
CA ALA A 207 -33.61 7.09 -3.60
C ALA A 207 -33.18 7.96 -4.77
N ALA A 208 -33.25 9.28 -4.61
CA ALA A 208 -32.54 10.18 -5.51
C ALA A 208 -31.10 9.64 -5.64
N PRO A 209 -30.53 9.59 -6.85
CA PRO A 209 -29.16 9.11 -7.02
C PRO A 209 -28.32 9.80 -5.98
N GLU A 210 -27.56 9.01 -5.20
CA GLU A 210 -26.60 9.55 -4.23
C GLU A 210 -25.89 10.71 -4.93
N GLN A 211 -26.04 11.90 -4.38
CA GLN A 211 -25.43 13.09 -4.99
C GLN A 211 -23.96 12.80 -5.20
N PRO A 212 -23.40 13.12 -6.37
CA PRO A 212 -21.97 13.01 -6.63
C PRO A 212 -21.23 14.14 -5.90
N ASP A 213 -21.35 14.17 -4.59
CA ASP A 213 -20.46 14.95 -3.71
C ASP A 213 -19.20 14.15 -3.38
N ALA A 214 -18.96 13.11 -4.16
CA ALA A 214 -17.76 12.34 -4.08
C ALA A 214 -16.61 13.21 -4.61
N LEU A 215 -15.74 13.60 -3.71
CA LEU A 215 -14.43 14.12 -4.05
C LEU A 215 -13.70 13.00 -4.80
N ILE A 216 -13.76 12.98 -6.12
CA ILE A 216 -13.10 11.98 -6.95
C ILE A 216 -11.85 12.60 -7.56
N LEU A 217 -10.72 11.95 -7.34
CA LEU A 217 -9.45 12.26 -7.99
C LEU A 217 -9.44 11.55 -9.35
N SER A 218 -9.38 12.30 -10.44
CA SER A 218 -9.19 11.74 -11.76
C SER A 218 -7.77 11.19 -11.91
N GLN A 219 -7.58 10.24 -12.83
CA GLN A 219 -6.24 9.71 -13.12
C GLN A 219 -5.29 10.81 -13.61
N GLN A 220 -5.80 11.80 -14.32
CA GLN A 220 -5.01 12.96 -14.73
C GLN A 220 -4.57 13.81 -13.54
N GLU A 221 -5.44 14.10 -12.59
CA GLU A 221 -5.08 14.85 -11.37
C GLU A 221 -4.02 14.11 -10.54
N ILE A 222 -4.09 12.78 -10.47
CA ILE A 222 -3.07 11.96 -9.80
C ILE A 222 -1.73 12.07 -10.54
N ALA A 223 -1.72 11.99 -11.87
CA ALA A 223 -0.50 12.16 -12.68
C ALA A 223 0.12 13.56 -12.53
N GLU A 224 -0.70 14.61 -12.45
CA GLU A 224 -0.26 15.98 -12.15
C GLU A 224 0.37 16.07 -10.74
N CYS A 225 -0.18 15.36 -9.75
CA CYS A 225 0.44 15.26 -8.43
C CYS A 225 1.80 14.57 -8.47
N TRP A 226 1.94 13.47 -9.22
CA TRP A 226 3.24 12.79 -9.40
C TRP A 226 4.28 13.73 -10.00
N GLN A 227 3.88 14.51 -11.01
CA GLN A 227 4.76 15.51 -11.62
C GLN A 227 5.15 16.61 -10.62
N ALA A 228 4.19 17.13 -9.85
CA ALA A 228 4.45 18.15 -8.84
C ALA A 228 5.40 17.64 -7.73
N ILE A 229 5.22 16.40 -7.27
CA ILE A 229 6.07 15.77 -6.26
C ILE A 229 7.47 15.51 -6.81
N SER A 230 7.59 15.13 -8.10
CA SER A 230 8.91 14.95 -8.73
C SER A 230 9.72 16.24 -8.80
N ALA A 231 9.06 17.40 -8.76
CA ALA A 231 9.69 18.71 -8.75
C ALA A 231 10.08 19.21 -7.34
N VAL A 232 9.67 18.51 -6.26
CA VAL A 232 10.09 18.86 -4.89
C VAL A 232 11.59 18.71 -4.77
N HIS A 233 12.25 19.76 -4.31
CA HIS A 233 13.69 19.79 -4.17
C HIS A 233 14.18 18.87 -3.05
N VAL A 234 15.25 18.13 -3.31
CA VAL A 234 15.99 17.35 -2.31
C VAL A 234 17.42 17.92 -2.25
N SER A 235 17.78 18.47 -1.11
CA SER A 235 19.13 19.00 -0.93
C SER A 235 20.16 17.88 -0.79
N SER A 236 21.42 18.16 -1.11
CA SER A 236 22.52 17.20 -0.90
C SER A 236 22.63 16.72 0.56
N THR A 237 22.24 17.56 1.52
CA THR A 237 22.17 17.17 2.94
C THR A 237 21.15 16.07 3.17
N VAL A 238 19.95 16.18 2.60
CA VAL A 238 18.90 15.15 2.72
C VAL A 238 19.28 13.89 1.95
N GLU A 239 19.87 14.04 0.76
CA GLU A 239 20.38 12.88 -0.01
C GLU A 239 21.43 12.11 0.80
N ASN A 240 22.40 12.81 1.37
CA ASN A 240 23.44 12.22 2.21
C ASN A 240 22.83 11.58 3.47
N TYR A 241 21.83 12.21 4.08
CA TYR A 241 21.13 11.64 5.23
C TYR A 241 20.50 10.28 4.88
N ILE A 242 19.76 10.20 3.75
CA ILE A 242 19.14 8.96 3.27
C ILE A 242 20.21 7.89 2.99
N VAL A 243 21.27 8.25 2.27
CA VAL A 243 22.36 7.32 1.93
C VAL A 243 23.07 6.82 3.18
N ASN A 244 23.39 7.70 4.13
CA ASN A 244 24.03 7.32 5.40
C ASN A 244 23.13 6.38 6.22
N LEU A 245 21.81 6.64 6.26
CA LEU A 245 20.84 5.77 6.95
C LEU A 245 20.83 4.36 6.36
N VAL A 246 20.82 4.26 5.03
CA VAL A 246 20.83 2.97 4.33
C VAL A 246 22.20 2.28 4.47
N ASP A 247 23.30 3.02 4.35
CA ASP A 247 24.65 2.47 4.49
C ASP A 247 24.88 1.94 5.92
N LEU A 248 24.44 2.67 6.93
CA LEU A 248 24.49 2.21 8.32
C LEU A 248 23.72 0.89 8.53
N SER A 249 22.61 0.71 7.86
CA SER A 249 21.88 -0.57 7.93
C SER A 249 22.68 -1.75 7.36
N ARG A 250 23.61 -1.50 6.43
CA ARG A 250 24.50 -2.51 5.81
C ARG A 250 25.80 -2.72 6.60
N HIS A 251 26.24 -1.68 7.30
CA HIS A 251 27.48 -1.66 8.06
C HIS A 251 27.27 -1.19 9.52
N PRO A 252 26.35 -1.83 10.28
CA PRO A 252 25.94 -1.36 11.60
C PRO A 252 27.05 -1.39 12.64
N GLN A 253 28.07 -2.24 12.46
CA GLN A 253 29.27 -2.33 13.32
C GLN A 253 30.09 -1.04 13.36
N SER A 254 29.90 -0.12 12.42
CA SER A 254 30.59 1.17 12.41
C SER A 254 30.15 2.11 13.53
N VAL A 255 28.94 1.87 14.09
CA VAL A 255 28.34 2.77 15.08
C VAL A 255 27.89 2.04 16.35
N SER A 256 27.37 0.80 16.25
CA SER A 256 26.80 0.08 17.38
C SER A 256 26.93 -1.43 17.24
N ASP A 257 27.64 -2.06 18.19
CA ASP A 257 27.72 -3.52 18.27
C ASP A 257 26.37 -4.17 18.52
N THR A 258 25.49 -3.51 19.26
CA THR A 258 24.13 -3.99 19.53
C THR A 258 23.32 -4.03 18.23
N LEU A 259 23.34 -2.96 17.46
CA LEU A 259 22.65 -2.90 16.17
C LEU A 259 23.23 -3.90 15.17
N ALA A 260 24.57 -4.09 15.19
CA ALA A 260 25.25 -5.11 14.39
C ALA A 260 24.82 -6.53 14.76
N GLY A 261 24.57 -6.79 16.04
CA GLY A 261 24.03 -8.06 16.51
C GLY A 261 22.56 -8.30 16.09
N TYR A 262 21.81 -7.23 15.85
CA TYR A 262 20.38 -7.33 15.51
C TYR A 262 20.08 -7.42 14.02
N LEU A 263 20.94 -6.89 13.16
CA LEU A 263 20.72 -6.89 11.71
C LEU A 263 21.50 -8.01 11.01
N THR A 264 20.79 -8.83 10.24
CA THR A 264 21.39 -9.86 9.38
C THR A 264 21.69 -9.32 7.99
N PHE A 265 20.75 -8.55 7.43
CA PHE A 265 20.91 -7.87 6.14
C PHE A 265 20.37 -6.44 6.22
N GLY A 266 21.06 -5.54 5.52
CA GLY A 266 20.67 -4.14 5.41
C GLY A 266 19.69 -3.89 4.27
N ILE A 267 19.31 -2.62 4.15
CA ILE A 267 18.31 -2.11 3.21
C ILE A 267 18.85 -2.16 1.77
N SER A 268 18.01 -2.61 0.83
CA SER A 268 18.29 -2.61 -0.61
C SER A 268 18.29 -1.19 -1.21
N PRO A 269 18.82 -0.98 -2.43
CA PRO A 269 18.67 0.29 -3.14
C PRO A 269 17.22 0.73 -3.37
N ARG A 270 16.26 -0.21 -3.44
CA ARG A 270 14.83 0.11 -3.51
C ARG A 270 14.36 0.88 -2.28
N GLY A 271 14.92 0.58 -1.09
CA GLY A 271 14.63 1.33 0.13
C GLY A 271 15.14 2.76 0.09
N THR A 272 16.32 3.01 -0.50
CA THR A 272 16.84 4.36 -0.72
C THR A 272 15.89 5.19 -1.58
N LEU A 273 15.48 4.64 -2.73
CA LEU A 273 14.55 5.31 -3.65
C LEU A 273 13.16 5.50 -3.02
N ALA A 274 12.70 4.54 -2.23
CA ALA A 274 11.43 4.64 -1.53
C ALA A 274 11.43 5.75 -0.47
N LEU A 275 12.51 5.88 0.32
CA LEU A 275 12.67 6.97 1.29
C LEU A 275 12.64 8.34 0.62
N GLU A 276 13.36 8.50 -0.47
CA GLU A 276 13.44 9.76 -1.22
C GLU A 276 12.06 10.13 -1.81
N ARG A 277 11.39 9.19 -2.50
CA ARG A 277 10.07 9.41 -3.09
C ARG A 277 9.01 9.73 -2.04
N CYS A 278 8.94 8.95 -0.96
CA CYS A 278 7.99 9.17 0.13
C CYS A 278 8.28 10.46 0.90
N GLY A 279 9.55 10.81 1.09
CA GLY A 279 9.96 12.07 1.73
C GLY A 279 9.51 13.29 0.92
N ARG A 280 9.65 13.27 -0.40
CA ARG A 280 9.13 14.33 -1.29
C ARG A 280 7.60 14.43 -1.21
N ALA A 281 6.90 13.30 -1.25
CA ALA A 281 5.44 13.29 -1.14
C ALA A 281 4.97 13.84 0.21
N GLN A 282 5.67 13.48 1.31
CA GLN A 282 5.38 14.01 2.65
C GLN A 282 5.59 15.53 2.71
N ALA A 283 6.72 16.04 2.20
CA ALA A 283 7.01 17.48 2.14
C ALA A 283 5.95 18.24 1.33
N TRP A 284 5.57 17.70 0.16
CA TRP A 284 4.57 18.31 -0.71
C TRP A 284 3.19 18.36 -0.05
N LEU A 285 2.77 17.32 0.64
CA LEU A 285 1.52 17.31 1.41
C LEU A 285 1.52 18.35 2.55
N GLU A 286 2.68 18.60 3.16
CA GLU A 286 2.86 19.65 4.17
C GLU A 286 2.96 21.08 3.55
N GLY A 287 2.90 21.18 2.21
CA GLY A 287 2.92 22.46 1.50
C GLY A 287 4.31 23.03 1.25
N ARG A 288 5.32 22.22 1.31
CA ARG A 288 6.70 22.62 1.06
C ARG A 288 7.16 22.16 -0.32
N ASP A 289 8.05 22.92 -0.91
CA ASP A 289 8.70 22.66 -2.18
C ASP A 289 10.09 22.00 -2.02
N ALA A 290 10.48 21.72 -0.77
CA ALA A 290 11.71 21.05 -0.42
C ALA A 290 11.49 19.98 0.68
N ALA A 291 12.10 18.83 0.51
CA ALA A 291 12.11 17.77 1.52
C ALA A 291 13.12 18.09 2.63
N LEU A 292 12.75 17.74 3.86
CA LEU A 292 13.56 17.89 5.06
C LEU A 292 13.90 16.52 5.67
N PRO A 293 14.96 16.41 6.48
CA PRO A 293 15.26 15.17 7.21
C PRO A 293 14.10 14.66 8.07
N GLU A 294 13.29 15.55 8.61
CA GLU A 294 12.10 15.23 9.41
C GLU A 294 11.04 14.48 8.58
N ASP A 295 10.93 14.78 7.28
CA ASP A 295 10.03 14.05 6.38
C ASP A 295 10.47 12.60 6.22
N ILE A 296 11.77 12.40 6.06
CA ILE A 296 12.38 11.07 5.99
C ILE A 296 12.16 10.32 7.30
N LYS A 297 12.37 10.96 8.45
CA LYS A 297 12.14 10.34 9.78
C LYS A 297 10.69 9.90 9.96
N LYS A 298 9.72 10.70 9.51
CA LYS A 298 8.30 10.38 9.63
C LYS A 298 7.90 9.13 8.84
N ILE A 299 8.44 8.97 7.62
CA ILE A 299 8.04 7.85 6.74
C ILE A 299 8.94 6.62 6.89
N ALA A 300 10.11 6.75 7.48
CA ALA A 300 11.09 5.69 7.58
C ALA A 300 10.55 4.39 8.22
N PRO A 301 9.77 4.39 9.31
CA PRO A 301 9.24 3.16 9.87
C PRO A 301 8.42 2.37 8.85
N ALA A 302 7.49 3.01 8.14
CA ALA A 302 6.64 2.36 7.15
C ALA A 302 7.45 1.86 5.93
N VAL A 303 8.48 2.60 5.52
CA VAL A 303 9.31 2.25 4.35
C VAL A 303 10.34 1.19 4.67
N LEU A 304 10.89 1.15 5.89
CA LEU A 304 12.07 0.34 6.21
C LEU A 304 11.77 -0.94 6.99
N ARG A 305 10.69 -1.01 7.78
CA ARG A 305 10.42 -2.14 8.69
C ARG A 305 10.38 -3.51 8.02
N HIS A 306 9.99 -3.59 6.76
CA HIS A 306 9.92 -4.84 6.00
C HIS A 306 11.17 -5.11 5.15
N ARG A 307 12.16 -4.21 5.20
CA ARG A 307 13.43 -4.28 4.48
C ARG A 307 14.61 -4.61 5.40
N LEU A 308 14.39 -4.55 6.71
CA LEU A 308 15.39 -4.94 7.71
C LEU A 308 15.18 -6.39 8.10
N MET A 309 16.20 -7.22 7.93
CA MET A 309 16.19 -8.59 8.39
C MET A 309 16.83 -8.68 9.76
N LEU A 310 16.01 -9.00 10.75
CA LEU A 310 16.47 -9.15 12.13
C LEU A 310 17.10 -10.53 12.36
N SER A 311 18.11 -10.55 13.20
CA SER A 311 18.76 -11.76 13.65
C SER A 311 17.93 -12.51 14.71
N TYR A 312 18.32 -13.73 14.99
CA TYR A 312 17.74 -14.50 16.08
C TYR A 312 17.96 -13.83 17.44
N GLN A 313 19.10 -13.14 17.63
CA GLN A 313 19.38 -12.38 18.85
C GLN A 313 18.38 -11.24 19.05
N ALA A 314 18.04 -10.50 17.99
CA ALA A 314 17.04 -9.44 18.06
C ALA A 314 15.68 -10.00 18.55
N SER A 315 15.28 -11.18 18.06
CA SER A 315 14.05 -11.85 18.50
C SER A 315 14.13 -12.28 19.97
N ALA A 316 15.28 -12.77 20.42
CA ALA A 316 15.49 -13.15 21.83
C ALA A 316 15.41 -11.94 22.78
N ASP A 317 15.89 -10.78 22.32
CA ASP A 317 15.88 -9.52 23.09
C ASP A 317 14.56 -8.74 22.90
N ASN A 318 13.56 -9.31 22.20
CA ASN A 318 12.28 -8.68 21.85
C ASN A 318 12.43 -7.36 21.06
N CYS A 319 13.51 -7.22 20.29
CA CYS A 319 13.71 -6.08 19.39
C CYS A 319 12.80 -6.22 18.17
N THR A 320 11.93 -5.26 17.95
CA THR A 320 11.06 -5.21 16.78
C THR A 320 11.75 -4.54 15.59
N PRO A 321 11.26 -4.75 14.34
CA PRO A 321 11.76 -3.99 13.19
C PRO A 321 11.68 -2.46 13.39
N ASP A 322 10.64 -1.97 14.06
CA ASP A 322 10.49 -0.53 14.35
C ASP A 322 11.52 -0.05 15.38
N ASP A 323 11.90 -0.87 16.35
CA ASP A 323 12.98 -0.55 17.28
C ASP A 323 14.32 -0.45 16.54
N ALA A 324 14.60 -1.37 15.62
CA ALA A 324 15.79 -1.32 14.78
C ALA A 324 15.81 -0.08 13.87
N VAL A 325 14.66 0.28 13.27
CA VAL A 325 14.55 1.54 12.50
C VAL A 325 14.83 2.75 13.37
N ARG A 326 14.30 2.79 14.60
CA ARG A 326 14.55 3.88 15.54
C ARG A 326 16.04 3.99 15.90
N MET A 327 16.68 2.87 16.18
CA MET A 327 18.13 2.84 16.44
C MET A 327 18.95 3.38 15.26
N LEU A 328 18.56 3.06 14.02
CA LEU A 328 19.18 3.61 12.81
C LEU A 328 18.98 5.13 12.72
N LEU A 329 17.75 5.61 12.95
CA LEU A 329 17.43 7.05 12.90
C LEU A 329 18.15 7.86 13.97
N ASP A 330 18.33 7.30 15.17
CA ASP A 330 19.02 7.95 16.28
C ASP A 330 20.54 7.99 16.07
N ALA A 331 21.09 7.04 15.32
CA ALA A 331 22.51 6.94 15.05
C ALA A 331 23.01 7.85 13.91
N VAL A 332 22.11 8.28 13.02
CA VAL A 332 22.47 9.15 11.88
C VAL A 332 22.06 10.59 12.16
N VAL A 333 23.05 11.47 12.22
CA VAL A 333 22.81 12.92 12.36
C VAL A 333 22.33 13.48 11.00
N ALA A 334 21.26 14.28 11.04
CA ALA A 334 20.63 14.89 9.88
C ALA A 334 21.36 16.15 9.41
#